data_10a54e27579e06101ef4f0bb40092e40
#
_entry.id   10a54e27579e06101ef4f0bb40092e40
#
_cell.length_a   1.000
_cell.length_b   1.000
_cell.length_c   1.000
_cell.angle_alpha   90.00
_cell.angle_beta   90.00
_cell.angle_gamma   90.00
#
_symmetry.space_group_name_H-M   'P 1'
#
loop_
_entity.id
_entity.type
_entity.pdbx_description
1 polymer ?
#
loop_
_entity_poly.entity_id
_entity_poly.type
_entity_poly.pdbx_seq_one_letter_code
_entity_poly.pdbx_strand_id
1 'polypeptide(L)'
;VSGVPPAVQRTVRDLVDVSPVLVELGRRFADAGFQAHLVGGSVRDALLAAGSGDPAPAAGDLDVTTDARPEQVLALLRGWAGSTWNQGIAFGTVGVEIRGTRVEITTFRADRYDRESRNPEVAWGTSLVDDLARRDFTVNAMAVSLGPDRTVTDPFGGLGDLLARRLRTPGAATDSFADDPLRMLRAVRFVAQLGLTPADEVVAALTAMSGELARITPERVQAELSKTLLQDAPRQALELFVSTGLADVVLPELPALRMEIDEHHQHKDVYSHSLTVLDQAIALEEADPDAPSPDLVLRLAALLHDIGKPATRRHEPRGRVSFHHHEVVGAKLVRKRLTALRYPKDVVEAVARLTFLHLRFHGYGRGEWTDSAVRRYVTDAGDLLPRLHKLVRSDCTTRNRRRAAALSATYDSLEQRIAELSRAEDLARIRPDLDGNAIMEILGIGPGREVGEAWRFLKDLRLERGPLDPDEAEAQLRAWWAARS
;
A
#
# COMPACT_ATOMS: atom_id res chain seq x y z
N VAL A 1 35.59 -1.97 18.09
CA VAL A 1 34.62 -1.03 18.65
C VAL A 1 35.18 0.39 18.76
N SER A 2 36.10 0.79 17.90
CA SER A 2 36.65 2.16 17.87
C SER A 2 36.11 2.89 16.65
N GLY A 3 35.03 3.70 16.82
CA GLY A 3 34.53 4.52 15.74
C GLY A 3 33.11 5.07 15.87
N VAL A 4 32.30 4.60 16.83
CA VAL A 4 30.93 5.15 17.00
C VAL A 4 31.03 6.50 17.71
N PRO A 5 30.52 7.60 17.11
CA PRO A 5 30.56 8.94 17.71
C PRO A 5 29.88 8.97 19.08
N PRO A 6 30.41 9.75 20.06
CA PRO A 6 29.84 9.82 21.42
C PRO A 6 28.36 10.24 21.45
N ALA A 7 27.92 11.04 20.49
CA ALA A 7 26.51 11.44 20.35
C ALA A 7 25.62 10.22 20.04
N VAL A 8 26.04 9.39 19.09
CA VAL A 8 25.36 8.13 18.72
C VAL A 8 25.29 7.16 19.88
N GLN A 9 26.38 7.02 20.65
CA GLN A 9 26.39 6.17 21.84
C GLN A 9 25.40 6.65 22.91
N ARG A 10 25.25 7.99 23.11
CA ARG A 10 24.24 8.53 24.01
C ARG A 10 22.85 8.22 23.55
N THR A 11 22.50 8.51 22.31
CA THR A 11 21.18 8.22 21.75
C THR A 11 20.78 6.77 21.92
N VAL A 12 21.70 5.87 21.67
CA VAL A 12 21.46 4.43 21.77
C VAL A 12 21.28 3.99 23.22
N ARG A 13 22.03 4.56 24.17
CA ARG A 13 21.80 4.34 25.61
C ARG A 13 20.41 4.81 26.00
N ASP A 14 20.06 6.04 25.63
CA ASP A 14 18.76 6.62 25.93
C ASP A 14 17.61 5.76 25.38
N LEU A 15 17.75 5.19 24.17
CA LEU A 15 16.78 4.28 23.57
C LEU A 15 16.47 3.07 24.47
N VAL A 16 17.50 2.46 25.05
CA VAL A 16 17.32 1.30 25.92
C VAL A 16 16.86 1.73 27.32
N ASP A 17 17.45 2.78 27.88
CA ASP A 17 17.26 3.17 29.28
C ASP A 17 15.88 3.84 29.52
N VAL A 18 15.27 4.45 28.50
CA VAL A 18 13.89 4.98 28.60
C VAL A 18 12.83 3.87 28.52
N SER A 19 13.18 2.66 28.10
CA SER A 19 12.26 1.52 28.02
C SER A 19 12.39 0.59 29.23
N PRO A 20 11.46 0.62 30.19
CA PRO A 20 11.49 -0.29 31.34
C PRO A 20 11.44 -1.77 30.91
N VAL A 21 10.86 -2.05 29.74
CA VAL A 21 10.77 -3.40 29.17
C VAL A 21 12.16 -3.88 28.73
N LEU A 22 12.91 -3.05 27.98
CA LEU A 22 14.26 -3.40 27.51
C LEU A 22 15.26 -3.51 28.67
N VAL A 23 15.18 -2.61 29.65
CA VAL A 23 16.04 -2.66 30.85
C VAL A 23 15.83 -3.95 31.63
N GLU A 24 14.57 -4.30 31.94
CA GLU A 24 14.26 -5.52 32.69
C GLU A 24 14.56 -6.78 31.86
N LEU A 25 14.33 -6.76 30.56
CA LEU A 25 14.69 -7.85 29.67
C LEU A 25 16.20 -8.10 29.72
N GLY A 26 16.99 -7.05 29.52
CA GLY A 26 18.46 -7.13 29.58
C GLY A 26 18.96 -7.70 30.92
N ARG A 27 18.38 -7.26 32.05
CA ARG A 27 18.70 -7.78 33.38
C ARG A 27 18.40 -9.27 33.50
N ARG A 28 17.23 -9.74 33.08
CA ARG A 28 16.83 -11.16 33.18
C ARG A 28 17.73 -12.07 32.36
N PHE A 29 18.10 -11.65 31.14
CA PHE A 29 19.00 -12.43 30.29
C PHE A 29 20.41 -12.46 30.88
N ALA A 30 20.94 -11.33 31.36
CA ALA A 30 22.26 -11.25 31.97
C ALA A 30 22.35 -12.09 33.26
N ASP A 31 21.33 -12.03 34.15
CA ASP A 31 21.25 -12.82 35.38
C ASP A 31 21.25 -14.34 35.08
N ALA A 32 20.73 -14.75 33.92
CA ALA A 32 20.75 -16.15 33.47
C ALA A 32 21.98 -16.51 32.63
N GLY A 33 22.94 -15.60 32.43
CA GLY A 33 24.16 -15.82 31.68
C GLY A 33 24.01 -15.75 30.15
N PHE A 34 22.91 -15.16 29.64
CA PHE A 34 22.67 -14.98 28.22
C PHE A 34 22.89 -13.54 27.77
N GLN A 35 23.27 -13.40 26.50
CA GLN A 35 23.32 -12.10 25.82
C GLN A 35 21.94 -11.75 25.27
N ALA A 36 21.59 -10.45 25.28
CA ALA A 36 20.43 -9.93 24.60
C ALA A 36 20.79 -8.59 23.94
N HIS A 37 20.35 -8.40 22.70
CA HIS A 37 20.65 -7.20 21.91
C HIS A 37 19.39 -6.72 21.20
N LEU A 38 19.11 -5.42 21.31
CA LEU A 38 18.12 -4.76 20.43
C LEU A 38 18.72 -4.65 19.04
N VAL A 39 17.93 -4.92 18.00
CA VAL A 39 18.40 -5.00 16.61
C VAL A 39 17.38 -4.44 15.61
N GLY A 40 17.77 -4.30 14.37
CA GLY A 40 16.86 -4.06 13.26
C GLY A 40 16.32 -2.63 13.18
N GLY A 41 15.04 -2.53 12.87
CA GLY A 41 14.37 -1.25 12.63
C GLY A 41 14.42 -0.29 13.80
N SER A 42 14.24 -0.78 15.03
CA SER A 42 14.24 0.04 16.24
C SER A 42 15.58 0.77 16.47
N VAL A 43 16.70 0.10 16.21
CA VAL A 43 18.04 0.71 16.30
C VAL A 43 18.23 1.75 15.19
N ARG A 44 17.90 1.41 13.95
CA ARG A 44 17.99 2.31 12.80
C ARG A 44 17.15 3.58 12.99
N ASP A 45 15.89 3.43 13.37
CA ASP A 45 14.95 4.55 13.46
C ASP A 45 15.32 5.51 14.61
N ALA A 46 15.85 4.96 15.72
CA ALA A 46 16.41 5.80 16.79
C ALA A 46 17.64 6.59 16.34
N LEU A 47 18.52 5.98 15.54
CA LEU A 47 19.69 6.66 14.99
C LEU A 47 19.32 7.75 13.98
N LEU A 48 18.26 7.54 13.18
CA LEU A 48 17.72 8.55 12.26
C LEU A 48 17.14 9.74 13.04
N ALA A 49 16.30 9.49 14.04
CA ALA A 49 15.70 10.52 14.88
C ALA A 49 16.76 11.40 15.60
N ALA A 50 17.83 10.76 16.07
CA ALA A 50 18.95 11.51 16.68
C ALA A 50 19.66 12.43 15.69
N GLY A 51 19.75 12.04 14.43
CA GLY A 51 20.37 12.85 13.36
C GLY A 51 19.52 14.06 12.96
N SER A 52 18.19 13.99 13.07
CA SER A 52 17.25 15.07 12.74
C SER A 52 16.91 15.97 13.95
N GLY A 53 17.23 15.54 15.16
CA GLY A 53 16.82 16.24 16.39
C GLY A 53 15.37 15.98 16.78
N ASP A 54 14.71 15.03 16.12
CA ASP A 54 13.35 14.63 16.42
C ASP A 54 13.31 13.67 17.63
N PRO A 55 12.21 13.60 18.39
CA PRO A 55 12.03 12.56 19.38
C PRO A 55 12.06 11.18 18.71
N ALA A 56 12.70 10.20 19.35
CA ALA A 56 12.68 8.84 18.87
C ALA A 56 11.22 8.40 18.64
N PRO A 57 10.91 7.78 17.49
CA PRO A 57 9.55 7.32 17.23
C PRO A 57 9.10 6.40 18.36
N ALA A 58 7.81 6.51 18.73
CA ALA A 58 7.22 5.61 19.71
C ALA A 58 7.56 4.17 19.30
N ALA A 59 8.15 3.40 20.21
CA ALA A 59 8.60 2.06 19.93
C ALA A 59 7.44 1.23 19.37
N GLY A 60 7.55 0.85 18.10
CA GLY A 60 6.74 -0.21 17.51
C GLY A 60 7.13 -1.57 18.11
N ASP A 61 6.98 -2.62 17.34
CA ASP A 61 7.45 -3.95 17.74
C ASP A 61 8.97 -3.92 17.94
N LEU A 62 9.45 -4.39 19.10
CA LEU A 62 10.86 -4.41 19.44
C LEU A 62 11.47 -5.75 19.00
N ASP A 63 12.52 -5.69 18.20
CA ASP A 63 13.28 -6.86 17.77
C ASP A 63 14.50 -7.05 18.67
N VAL A 64 14.56 -8.18 19.35
CA VAL A 64 15.69 -8.58 20.20
C VAL A 64 16.31 -9.87 19.67
N THR A 65 17.63 -9.95 19.68
CA THR A 65 18.34 -11.18 19.34
C THR A 65 19.20 -11.64 20.53
N THR A 66 19.37 -12.97 20.71
CA THR A 66 19.98 -13.58 21.89
C THR A 66 20.67 -14.90 21.54
N ASP A 67 21.63 -15.33 22.37
CA ASP A 67 22.19 -16.68 22.34
C ASP A 67 21.34 -17.72 23.11
N ALA A 68 20.31 -17.28 23.85
CA ALA A 68 19.36 -18.19 24.50
C ALA A 68 18.46 -18.87 23.45
N ARG A 69 18.20 -20.16 23.64
CA ARG A 69 17.28 -20.93 22.78
C ARG A 69 15.82 -20.62 23.11
N PRO A 70 14.87 -20.87 22.18
CA PRO A 70 13.47 -20.53 22.38
C PRO A 70 12.88 -21.04 23.71
N GLU A 71 13.23 -22.26 24.12
CA GLU A 71 12.74 -22.85 25.39
C GLU A 71 13.28 -22.10 26.61
N GLN A 72 14.55 -21.64 26.52
CA GLN A 72 15.18 -20.83 27.56
C GLN A 72 14.57 -19.43 27.61
N VAL A 73 14.30 -18.82 26.45
CA VAL A 73 13.58 -17.54 26.35
C VAL A 73 12.20 -17.64 27.02
N LEU A 74 11.42 -18.67 26.69
CA LEU A 74 10.12 -18.90 27.32
C LEU A 74 10.20 -19.08 28.82
N ALA A 75 11.24 -19.80 29.31
CA ALA A 75 11.47 -20.00 30.74
C ALA A 75 11.79 -18.68 31.48
N LEU A 76 12.64 -17.83 30.87
CA LEU A 76 13.02 -16.52 31.43
C LEU A 76 11.86 -15.52 31.50
N LEU A 77 10.89 -15.64 30.60
CA LEU A 77 9.74 -14.73 30.50
C LEU A 77 8.52 -15.22 31.26
N ARG A 78 8.57 -16.44 31.81
CA ARG A 78 7.45 -17.02 32.56
C ARG A 78 7.04 -16.15 33.76
N GLY A 79 5.75 -15.84 33.85
CA GLY A 79 5.20 -15.01 34.94
C GLY A 79 5.49 -13.51 34.81
N TRP A 80 6.18 -13.09 33.72
CA TRP A 80 6.43 -11.67 33.44
C TRP A 80 5.80 -11.22 32.12
N ALA A 81 5.81 -12.05 31.07
CA ALA A 81 5.08 -11.78 29.84
C ALA A 81 3.57 -11.93 30.06
N GLY A 82 2.79 -11.01 29.51
CA GLY A 82 1.32 -11.05 29.53
C GLY A 82 0.76 -12.10 28.58
N SER A 83 1.26 -12.13 27.34
CA SER A 83 0.93 -13.12 26.33
C SER A 83 2.17 -13.55 25.57
N THR A 84 2.15 -14.79 25.04
CA THR A 84 3.22 -15.33 24.19
C THR A 84 2.60 -15.94 22.95
N TRP A 85 3.24 -15.76 21.79
CA TRP A 85 2.86 -16.45 20.54
C TRP A 85 4.07 -17.18 19.93
N ASN A 86 3.79 -18.38 19.41
CA ASN A 86 4.82 -19.31 19.00
C ASN A 86 4.92 -19.47 17.47
N GLN A 87 4.32 -18.59 16.68
CA GLN A 87 4.29 -18.71 15.23
C GLN A 87 5.67 -18.73 14.57
N GLY A 88 6.71 -18.26 15.25
CA GLY A 88 8.09 -18.24 14.78
C GLY A 88 9.03 -19.23 15.48
N ILE A 89 8.53 -20.09 16.38
CA ILE A 89 9.39 -20.91 17.27
C ILE A 89 10.25 -21.90 16.48
N ALA A 90 9.71 -22.48 15.40
CA ALA A 90 10.45 -23.36 14.51
C ALA A 90 11.63 -22.65 13.83
N PHE A 91 11.57 -21.32 13.75
CA PHE A 91 12.63 -20.45 13.22
C PHE A 91 13.38 -19.69 14.30
N GLY A 92 13.23 -20.08 15.58
CA GLY A 92 13.94 -19.48 16.70
C GLY A 92 13.37 -18.17 17.22
N THR A 93 12.18 -17.76 16.80
CA THR A 93 11.56 -16.52 17.26
C THR A 93 10.42 -16.79 18.25
N VAL A 94 10.49 -16.13 19.40
CA VAL A 94 9.43 -16.10 20.42
C VAL A 94 8.87 -14.70 20.47
N GLY A 95 7.59 -14.57 20.15
CA GLY A 95 6.87 -13.31 20.29
C GLY A 95 6.23 -13.19 21.66
N VAL A 96 6.34 -12.02 22.29
CA VAL A 96 5.77 -11.75 23.61
C VAL A 96 5.19 -10.35 23.69
N GLU A 97 4.16 -10.20 24.51
CA GLU A 97 3.63 -8.90 24.91
C GLU A 97 3.97 -8.64 26.38
N ILE A 98 4.65 -7.55 26.64
CA ILE A 98 5.08 -7.15 27.97
C ILE A 98 4.60 -5.72 28.22
N ARG A 99 3.66 -5.56 29.16
CA ARG A 99 3.08 -4.23 29.53
C ARG A 99 2.57 -3.45 28.29
N GLY A 100 1.93 -4.13 27.35
CA GLY A 100 1.42 -3.53 26.12
C GLY A 100 2.47 -3.31 25.03
N THR A 101 3.73 -3.66 25.26
CA THR A 101 4.81 -3.61 24.26
C THR A 101 5.01 -4.99 23.64
N ARG A 102 4.98 -5.07 22.33
CA ARG A 102 5.32 -6.28 21.59
C ARG A 102 6.82 -6.40 21.42
N VAL A 103 7.35 -7.58 21.74
CA VAL A 103 8.77 -7.89 21.60
C VAL A 103 8.92 -9.22 20.88
N GLU A 104 9.68 -9.23 19.80
CA GLU A 104 10.10 -10.45 19.10
C GLU A 104 11.53 -10.78 19.49
N ILE A 105 11.72 -11.96 20.12
CA ILE A 105 13.04 -12.41 20.60
C ILE A 105 13.47 -13.57 19.74
N THR A 106 14.55 -13.38 18.99
CA THR A 106 15.08 -14.37 18.05
C THR A 106 16.41 -14.91 18.56
N THR A 107 16.55 -16.24 18.62
CA THR A 107 17.84 -16.90 18.91
C THR A 107 18.81 -16.65 17.77
N PHE A 108 20.10 -16.40 18.08
CA PHE A 108 21.15 -16.28 17.05
C PHE A 108 21.13 -17.49 16.12
N ARG A 109 21.19 -17.23 14.84
CA ARG A 109 21.22 -18.27 13.81
C ARG A 109 22.51 -18.18 13.01
N ALA A 110 23.03 -19.36 12.66
CA ALA A 110 24.07 -19.54 11.66
C ALA A 110 23.46 -20.37 10.54
N ASP A 111 22.57 -19.75 9.74
CA ASP A 111 21.84 -20.48 8.70
C ASP A 111 22.82 -21.04 7.65
N ARG A 112 22.76 -22.35 7.44
CA ARG A 112 23.24 -22.98 6.20
C ARG A 112 21.99 -23.25 5.37
N TYR A 113 21.74 -22.41 4.37
CA TYR A 113 20.66 -22.66 3.42
C TYR A 113 21.05 -23.85 2.54
N ASP A 114 20.31 -24.96 2.69
CA ASP A 114 20.25 -25.97 1.66
C ASP A 114 19.38 -25.43 0.51
N ARG A 115 19.99 -25.19 -0.65
CA ARG A 115 19.32 -24.61 -1.84
C ARG A 115 18.17 -25.47 -2.39
N GLU A 116 18.07 -26.74 -1.94
CA GLU A 116 17.06 -27.70 -2.40
C GLU A 116 15.86 -27.83 -1.43
N SER A 117 15.96 -27.35 -0.20
CA SER A 117 14.90 -27.48 0.81
C SER A 117 14.13 -26.17 1.01
N ARG A 118 12.78 -26.25 1.02
CA ARG A 118 11.90 -25.12 1.39
C ARG A 118 11.90 -24.82 2.89
N ASN A 119 12.46 -25.71 3.72
CA ASN A 119 12.63 -25.54 5.15
C ASN A 119 14.11 -25.49 5.45
N PRO A 120 14.71 -24.32 5.75
CA PRO A 120 16.10 -24.27 6.20
C PRO A 120 16.25 -25.06 7.50
N GLU A 121 17.26 -25.93 7.58
CA GLU A 121 17.69 -26.47 8.87
C GLU A 121 18.25 -25.30 9.68
N VAL A 122 17.53 -24.92 10.76
CA VAL A 122 17.97 -23.84 11.65
C VAL A 122 19.19 -24.32 12.43
N ALA A 123 20.36 -23.89 12.01
CA ALA A 123 21.55 -24.04 12.82
C ALA A 123 21.63 -22.90 13.84
N TRP A 124 21.57 -23.23 15.11
CA TRP A 124 21.70 -22.24 16.19
C TRP A 124 23.12 -21.68 16.23
N GLY A 125 23.25 -20.35 16.09
CA GLY A 125 24.50 -19.63 16.20
C GLY A 125 24.81 -19.24 17.64
N THR A 126 26.08 -18.95 17.89
CA THR A 126 26.58 -18.40 19.16
C THR A 126 27.19 -17.00 18.97
N SER A 127 27.23 -16.52 17.71
CA SER A 127 27.89 -15.29 17.34
C SER A 127 26.84 -14.23 16.91
N LEU A 128 26.84 -13.09 17.60
CA LEU A 128 26.04 -11.93 17.21
C LEU A 128 26.40 -11.45 15.79
N VAL A 129 27.69 -11.48 15.42
CA VAL A 129 28.15 -11.01 14.11
C VAL A 129 27.55 -11.87 12.99
N ASP A 130 27.49 -13.20 13.20
CA ASP A 130 26.89 -14.10 12.22
C ASP A 130 25.37 -13.86 12.10
N ASP A 131 24.68 -13.59 13.22
CA ASP A 131 23.27 -13.21 13.18
C ASP A 131 23.04 -11.89 12.43
N LEU A 132 23.92 -10.91 12.59
CA LEU A 132 23.86 -9.65 11.86
C LEU A 132 24.20 -9.81 10.37
N ALA A 133 25.13 -10.71 10.02
CA ALA A 133 25.56 -10.97 8.64
C ALA A 133 24.43 -11.47 7.74
N ARG A 134 23.48 -12.25 8.28
CA ARG A 134 22.35 -12.82 7.55
C ARG A 134 21.16 -11.87 7.40
N ARG A 135 21.21 -10.67 7.99
CA ARG A 135 20.14 -9.69 7.86
C ARG A 135 20.09 -9.13 6.45
N ASP A 136 18.97 -8.48 6.13
CA ASP A 136 18.68 -7.98 4.78
C ASP A 136 19.66 -6.88 4.33
N PHE A 137 19.83 -5.83 5.13
CA PHE A 137 20.64 -4.66 4.78
C PHE A 137 21.49 -4.19 5.96
N THR A 138 22.63 -3.56 5.66
CA THR A 138 23.58 -3.04 6.65
C THR A 138 22.91 -2.12 7.67
N VAL A 139 21.99 -1.27 7.22
CA VAL A 139 21.22 -0.34 8.08
C VAL A 139 20.32 -1.04 9.11
N ASN A 140 20.02 -2.33 8.91
CA ASN A 140 19.29 -3.18 9.86
C ASN A 140 20.19 -4.21 10.53
N ALA A 141 21.48 -4.26 10.18
CA ALA A 141 22.47 -5.19 10.72
C ALA A 141 23.33 -4.54 11.82
N MET A 142 22.70 -3.71 12.63
CA MET A 142 23.26 -3.06 13.81
C MET A 142 22.58 -3.60 15.06
N ALA A 143 23.33 -3.70 16.16
CA ALA A 143 22.82 -4.18 17.44
C ALA A 143 23.23 -3.28 18.60
N VAL A 144 22.39 -3.25 19.63
CA VAL A 144 22.66 -2.56 20.90
C VAL A 144 22.52 -3.56 22.03
N SER A 145 23.58 -3.73 22.80
CA SER A 145 23.56 -4.59 24.00
C SER A 145 22.50 -4.12 24.99
N LEU A 146 21.68 -5.03 25.48
CA LEU A 146 20.79 -4.80 26.63
C LEU A 146 21.50 -5.00 27.98
N GLY A 147 22.77 -5.46 27.97
CA GLY A 147 23.65 -5.51 29.13
C GLY A 147 24.00 -4.10 29.64
N PRO A 148 24.65 -3.98 30.82
CA PRO A 148 24.87 -2.68 31.48
C PRO A 148 25.76 -1.72 30.69
N ASP A 149 26.59 -2.23 29.79
CA ASP A 149 27.53 -1.45 28.98
C ASP A 149 26.87 -0.74 27.77
N ARG A 150 25.70 -1.18 27.36
CA ARG A 150 24.94 -0.62 26.18
C ARG A 150 25.82 -0.44 24.95
N THR A 151 26.69 -1.41 24.67
CA THR A 151 27.60 -1.36 23.52
C THR A 151 26.84 -1.44 22.20
N VAL A 152 27.27 -0.63 21.24
CA VAL A 152 26.82 -0.69 19.84
C VAL A 152 27.72 -1.61 19.05
N THR A 153 27.13 -2.55 18.33
CA THR A 153 27.82 -3.47 17.42
C THR A 153 27.36 -3.19 15.99
N ASP A 154 28.27 -2.71 15.15
CA ASP A 154 28.04 -2.39 13.73
C ASP A 154 29.18 -2.97 12.88
N PRO A 155 29.20 -4.28 12.62
CA PRO A 155 30.30 -4.93 11.94
C PRO A 155 30.33 -4.66 10.42
N PHE A 156 29.23 -4.19 9.85
CA PHE A 156 29.06 -4.00 8.40
C PHE A 156 28.97 -2.54 7.97
N GLY A 157 29.13 -1.59 8.90
CA GLY A 157 29.13 -0.17 8.62
C GLY A 157 27.73 0.42 8.34
N GLY A 158 26.69 -0.18 8.96
CA GLY A 158 25.31 0.23 8.78
C GLY A 158 25.05 1.69 9.18
N LEU A 159 25.70 2.21 10.22
CA LEU A 159 25.62 3.60 10.61
C LEU A 159 26.19 4.53 9.52
N GLY A 160 27.33 4.18 8.93
CA GLY A 160 27.92 4.92 7.83
C GLY A 160 27.02 4.94 6.60
N ASP A 161 26.40 3.82 6.25
CA ASP A 161 25.46 3.71 5.14
C ASP A 161 24.18 4.51 5.40
N LEU A 162 23.67 4.49 6.63
CA LEU A 162 22.51 5.26 7.04
C LEU A 162 22.73 6.76 6.89
N LEU A 163 23.86 7.26 7.36
CA LEU A 163 24.27 8.66 7.25
C LEU A 163 24.53 9.08 5.79
N ALA A 164 25.09 8.16 4.99
CA ALA A 164 25.34 8.38 3.56
C ALA A 164 24.07 8.14 2.69
N ARG A 165 22.94 7.81 3.29
CA ARG A 165 21.68 7.42 2.62
C ARG A 165 21.92 6.33 1.56
N ARG A 166 22.72 5.32 1.88
CA ARG A 166 23.08 4.24 0.99
C ARG A 166 22.46 2.92 1.46
N LEU A 167 21.96 2.11 0.51
CA LEU A 167 21.40 0.79 0.78
C LEU A 167 22.37 -0.28 0.29
N ARG A 168 22.95 -1.06 1.22
CA ARG A 168 23.83 -2.21 0.95
C ARG A 168 23.41 -3.42 1.79
N THR A 169 23.79 -4.60 1.33
CA THR A 169 23.71 -5.86 2.09
C THR A 169 24.97 -6.06 2.93
N PRO A 170 24.90 -6.79 4.07
CA PRO A 170 26.07 -7.12 4.89
C PRO A 170 27.15 -7.92 4.13
N GLY A 171 26.71 -8.85 3.26
CA GLY A 171 27.55 -9.62 2.35
C GLY A 171 27.22 -9.35 0.89
N ALA A 172 27.51 -10.30 0.00
CA ALA A 172 27.15 -10.17 -1.41
C ALA A 172 25.62 -10.09 -1.59
N ALA A 173 25.16 -9.13 -2.37
CA ALA A 173 23.73 -8.93 -2.61
C ALA A 173 23.07 -10.16 -3.26
N THR A 174 23.79 -10.83 -4.16
CA THR A 174 23.35 -12.08 -4.81
C THR A 174 23.08 -13.20 -3.82
N ASP A 175 23.95 -13.37 -2.82
CA ASP A 175 23.76 -14.39 -1.80
C ASP A 175 22.57 -14.04 -0.90
N SER A 176 22.48 -12.78 -0.47
CA SER A 176 21.36 -12.29 0.33
C SER A 176 20.01 -12.49 -0.35
N PHE A 177 19.92 -12.24 -1.66
CA PHE A 177 18.68 -12.39 -2.42
C PHE A 177 18.38 -13.85 -2.80
N ALA A 178 19.40 -14.70 -2.93
CA ALA A 178 19.21 -16.13 -3.08
C ALA A 178 18.61 -16.78 -1.82
N ASP A 179 19.03 -16.29 -0.64
CA ASP A 179 18.52 -16.74 0.66
C ASP A 179 17.03 -16.37 0.85
N ASP A 180 16.65 -15.13 0.62
CA ASP A 180 15.25 -14.68 0.64
C ASP A 180 15.00 -13.64 -0.47
N PRO A 181 14.44 -14.05 -1.61
CA PRO A 181 14.12 -13.14 -2.72
C PRO A 181 13.20 -11.97 -2.34
N LEU A 182 12.43 -12.08 -1.23
CA LEU A 182 11.61 -10.96 -0.75
C LEU A 182 12.46 -9.74 -0.38
N ARG A 183 13.73 -9.92 -0.04
CA ARG A 183 14.67 -8.82 0.26
C ARG A 183 14.79 -7.86 -0.93
N MET A 184 14.57 -8.32 -2.16
CA MET A 184 14.51 -7.46 -3.34
C MET A 184 13.36 -6.45 -3.28
N LEU A 185 12.16 -6.88 -2.87
CA LEU A 185 11.03 -5.96 -2.65
C LEU A 185 11.22 -5.08 -1.41
N ARG A 186 11.91 -5.61 -0.39
CA ARG A 186 12.30 -4.80 0.78
C ARG A 186 13.31 -3.71 0.41
N ALA A 187 14.23 -3.96 -0.55
CA ALA A 187 15.11 -2.92 -1.10
C ALA A 187 14.28 -1.79 -1.73
N VAL A 188 13.32 -2.13 -2.58
CA VAL A 188 12.38 -1.16 -3.18
C VAL A 188 11.67 -0.36 -2.09
N ARG A 189 11.14 -1.03 -1.06
CA ARG A 189 10.46 -0.34 0.05
C ARG A 189 11.39 0.60 0.81
N PHE A 190 12.64 0.23 1.10
CA PHE A 190 13.56 1.09 1.85
C PHE A 190 14.01 2.32 1.05
N VAL A 191 14.00 2.26 -0.28
CA VAL A 191 14.15 3.47 -1.11
C VAL A 191 13.01 4.45 -0.83
N ALA A 192 11.76 4.00 -0.78
CA ALA A 192 10.61 4.86 -0.48
C ALA A 192 10.58 5.30 0.99
N GLN A 193 10.80 4.37 1.92
CA GLN A 193 10.62 4.58 3.36
C GLN A 193 11.72 5.44 3.99
N LEU A 194 12.97 5.25 3.55
CA LEU A 194 14.14 5.84 4.19
C LEU A 194 14.86 6.83 3.27
N GLY A 195 14.43 6.98 2.02
CA GLY A 195 15.11 7.80 1.03
C GLY A 195 16.54 7.30 0.74
N LEU A 196 16.78 5.99 0.81
CA LEU A 196 18.09 5.40 0.57
C LEU A 196 18.32 5.16 -0.92
N THR A 197 19.56 5.31 -1.37
CA THR A 197 19.99 4.97 -2.71
C THR A 197 20.67 3.61 -2.72
N PRO A 198 20.17 2.63 -3.47
CA PRO A 198 20.81 1.32 -3.57
C PRO A 198 22.21 1.47 -4.20
N ALA A 199 23.19 0.77 -3.65
CA ALA A 199 24.52 0.67 -4.24
C ALA A 199 24.47 -0.11 -5.57
N ASP A 200 25.42 0.12 -6.46
CA ASP A 200 25.45 -0.44 -7.82
C ASP A 200 25.39 -1.98 -7.81
N GLU A 201 26.06 -2.63 -6.86
CA GLU A 201 26.03 -4.06 -6.69
C GLU A 201 24.64 -4.58 -6.28
N VAL A 202 23.89 -3.80 -5.51
CA VAL A 202 22.49 -4.12 -5.15
C VAL A 202 21.60 -4.00 -6.39
N VAL A 203 21.72 -2.92 -7.17
CA VAL A 203 20.94 -2.73 -8.41
C VAL A 203 21.25 -3.84 -9.42
N ALA A 204 22.52 -4.20 -9.59
CA ALA A 204 22.94 -5.29 -10.46
C ALA A 204 22.33 -6.64 -10.03
N ALA A 205 22.34 -6.94 -8.73
CA ALA A 205 21.74 -8.17 -8.19
C ALA A 205 20.20 -8.18 -8.33
N LEU A 206 19.53 -7.04 -8.07
CA LEU A 206 18.07 -6.90 -8.29
C LEU A 206 17.71 -7.25 -9.74
N THR A 207 18.48 -6.71 -10.69
CA THR A 207 18.25 -6.93 -12.11
C THR A 207 18.51 -8.39 -12.53
N ALA A 208 19.62 -8.96 -12.10
CA ALA A 208 20.01 -10.31 -12.46
C ALA A 208 19.09 -11.39 -11.86
N MET A 209 18.50 -11.11 -10.69
CA MET A 209 17.76 -12.09 -9.91
C MET A 209 16.25 -11.82 -9.85
N SER A 210 15.74 -10.85 -10.60
CA SER A 210 14.32 -10.46 -10.56
C SER A 210 13.34 -11.65 -10.69
N GLY A 211 13.69 -12.66 -11.50
CA GLY A 211 12.91 -13.88 -11.69
C GLY A 211 12.72 -14.72 -10.44
N GLU A 212 13.63 -14.63 -9.44
CA GLU A 212 13.54 -15.37 -8.18
C GLU A 212 12.31 -14.94 -7.34
N LEU A 213 11.71 -13.76 -7.60
CA LEU A 213 10.48 -13.34 -6.94
C LEU A 213 9.31 -14.31 -7.19
N ALA A 214 9.34 -15.09 -8.24
CA ALA A 214 8.33 -16.12 -8.51
C ALA A 214 8.24 -17.20 -7.41
N ARG A 215 9.28 -17.33 -6.58
CA ARG A 215 9.32 -18.25 -5.43
C ARG A 215 8.59 -17.72 -4.20
N ILE A 216 8.30 -16.43 -4.16
CA ILE A 216 7.69 -15.75 -3.00
C ILE A 216 6.17 -15.86 -3.08
N THR A 217 5.53 -16.10 -1.93
CA THR A 217 4.07 -16.18 -1.86
C THR A 217 3.43 -14.82 -2.17
N PRO A 218 2.28 -14.82 -2.84
CA PRO A 218 1.58 -13.58 -3.20
C PRO A 218 1.27 -12.67 -2.00
N GLU A 219 0.99 -13.25 -0.83
CA GLU A 219 0.70 -12.51 0.40
C GLU A 219 1.92 -11.71 0.89
N ARG A 220 3.13 -12.30 0.83
CA ARG A 220 4.37 -11.60 1.19
C ARG A 220 4.67 -10.48 0.19
N VAL A 221 4.46 -10.74 -1.10
CA VAL A 221 4.60 -9.75 -2.16
C VAL A 221 3.63 -8.58 -1.96
N GLN A 222 2.34 -8.88 -1.73
CA GLN A 222 1.28 -7.91 -1.47
C GLN A 222 1.63 -7.01 -0.28
N ALA A 223 2.13 -7.59 0.81
CA ALA A 223 2.48 -6.85 2.01
C ALA A 223 3.62 -5.84 1.76
N GLU A 224 4.69 -6.22 1.04
CA GLU A 224 5.79 -5.30 0.72
C GLU A 224 5.39 -4.24 -0.31
N LEU A 225 4.59 -4.59 -1.32
CA LEU A 225 4.07 -3.63 -2.30
C LEU A 225 3.16 -2.59 -1.62
N SER A 226 2.27 -3.03 -0.74
CA SER A 226 1.40 -2.12 0.03
C SER A 226 2.21 -1.19 0.93
N LYS A 227 3.19 -1.72 1.66
CA LYS A 227 4.09 -0.90 2.49
C LYS A 227 4.87 0.12 1.67
N THR A 228 5.26 -0.22 0.44
CA THR A 228 5.94 0.70 -0.48
C THR A 228 5.01 1.82 -0.92
N LEU A 229 3.79 1.49 -1.34
CA LEU A 229 2.80 2.47 -1.79
C LEU A 229 2.32 3.40 -0.67
N LEU A 230 2.32 2.93 0.58
CA LEU A 230 1.91 3.72 1.74
C LEU A 230 2.99 4.69 2.25
N GLN A 231 4.19 4.75 1.63
CA GLN A 231 5.19 5.77 1.94
C GLN A 231 4.83 7.13 1.31
N ASP A 232 5.40 8.21 1.83
CA ASP A 232 5.10 9.57 1.39
C ASP A 232 5.61 9.85 -0.04
N ALA A 233 6.74 9.26 -0.43
CA ALA A 233 7.36 9.47 -1.75
C ALA A 233 7.74 8.15 -2.46
N PRO A 234 6.77 7.34 -2.91
CA PRO A 234 7.04 6.02 -3.49
C PRO A 234 7.61 6.05 -4.92
N ARG A 235 7.63 7.19 -5.59
CA ARG A 235 8.02 7.31 -7.01
C ARG A 235 9.37 6.66 -7.32
N GLN A 236 10.45 7.04 -6.63
CA GLN A 236 11.79 6.52 -6.91
C GLN A 236 11.87 4.99 -6.69
N ALA A 237 11.16 4.49 -5.68
CA ALA A 237 11.05 3.07 -5.43
C ALA A 237 10.33 2.33 -6.57
N LEU A 238 9.24 2.90 -7.11
CA LEU A 238 8.53 2.34 -8.24
C LEU A 238 9.35 2.41 -9.54
N GLU A 239 10.15 3.46 -9.72
CA GLU A 239 11.10 3.54 -10.83
C GLU A 239 12.19 2.47 -10.75
N LEU A 240 12.74 2.22 -9.55
CA LEU A 240 13.67 1.11 -9.30
C LEU A 240 12.98 -0.23 -9.56
N PHE A 241 11.77 -0.45 -9.04
CA PHE A 241 10.96 -1.65 -9.20
C PHE A 241 10.76 -2.02 -10.68
N VAL A 242 10.48 -1.02 -11.53
CA VAL A 242 10.30 -1.21 -12.97
C VAL A 242 11.63 -1.33 -13.71
N SER A 243 12.65 -0.53 -13.37
CA SER A 243 13.93 -0.52 -14.10
C SER A 243 14.75 -1.81 -13.90
N THR A 244 14.58 -2.48 -12.77
CA THR A 244 15.27 -3.74 -12.43
C THR A 244 14.53 -5.00 -12.89
N GLY A 245 13.35 -4.87 -13.52
CA GLY A 245 12.55 -6.02 -13.97
C GLY A 245 11.76 -6.73 -12.88
N LEU A 246 11.82 -6.27 -11.62
CA LEU A 246 11.01 -6.84 -10.53
C LEU A 246 9.51 -6.70 -10.80
N ALA A 247 9.12 -5.59 -11.42
CA ALA A 247 7.74 -5.31 -11.79
C ALA A 247 7.20 -6.30 -12.84
N ASP A 248 8.05 -6.78 -13.74
CA ASP A 248 7.64 -7.74 -14.79
C ASP A 248 7.13 -9.07 -14.19
N VAL A 249 7.65 -9.44 -13.01
CA VAL A 249 7.23 -10.64 -12.28
C VAL A 249 5.98 -10.38 -11.43
N VAL A 250 5.92 -9.26 -10.74
CA VAL A 250 4.89 -8.97 -9.72
C VAL A 250 3.67 -8.26 -10.30
N LEU A 251 3.90 -7.21 -11.10
CA LEU A 251 2.88 -6.29 -11.62
C LEU A 251 3.20 -5.90 -13.07
N PRO A 252 3.24 -6.88 -14.02
CA PRO A 252 3.68 -6.65 -15.41
C PRO A 252 2.84 -5.61 -16.15
N GLU A 253 1.65 -5.30 -15.67
CA GLU A 253 0.81 -4.24 -16.22
C GLU A 253 1.46 -2.85 -16.04
N LEU A 254 2.29 -2.65 -15.01
CA LEU A 254 2.93 -1.36 -14.75
C LEU A 254 4.06 -1.04 -15.76
N PRO A 255 5.07 -1.89 -16.00
CA PRO A 255 6.05 -1.65 -17.07
C PRO A 255 5.43 -1.63 -18.46
N ALA A 256 4.31 -2.32 -18.71
CA ALA A 256 3.58 -2.27 -19.98
C ALA A 256 3.04 -0.87 -20.32
N LEU A 257 2.92 0.03 -19.33
CA LEU A 257 2.54 1.44 -19.54
C LEU A 257 3.67 2.29 -20.15
N ARG A 258 4.90 1.79 -20.26
CA ARG A 258 6.00 2.44 -20.98
C ARG A 258 5.70 2.42 -22.49
N MET A 259 4.94 3.41 -22.94
CA MET A 259 4.45 3.54 -24.31
C MET A 259 4.93 4.89 -24.89
N GLU A 260 5.43 4.86 -26.11
CA GLU A 260 6.04 6.05 -26.75
C GLU A 260 5.06 7.18 -27.08
N ILE A 261 3.75 6.90 -27.18
CA ILE A 261 2.73 7.88 -27.62
C ILE A 261 1.46 7.74 -26.77
N ASP A 262 1.00 8.86 -26.17
CA ASP A 262 -0.32 9.00 -25.57
C ASP A 262 -1.34 9.61 -26.56
N GLU A 263 -2.65 9.61 -26.21
CA GLU A 263 -3.76 10.17 -27.00
C GLU A 263 -3.59 11.64 -27.39
N HIS A 264 -2.81 12.38 -26.67
CA HIS A 264 -2.69 13.83 -26.78
C HIS A 264 -1.43 14.29 -27.52
N HIS A 265 -0.67 13.40 -28.14
CA HIS A 265 0.61 13.68 -28.82
C HIS A 265 1.62 14.47 -27.97
N GLN A 266 1.53 14.41 -26.64
CA GLN A 266 2.38 15.20 -25.74
C GLN A 266 3.66 14.48 -25.33
N HIS A 267 4.05 13.39 -25.97
CA HIS A 267 5.27 12.61 -25.70
C HIS A 267 5.43 12.23 -24.22
N LYS A 268 4.34 12.11 -23.47
CA LYS A 268 4.35 11.64 -22.11
C LYS A 268 4.06 10.14 -22.13
N ASP A 269 5.04 9.38 -21.72
CA ASP A 269 4.90 7.98 -21.38
C ASP A 269 3.78 7.80 -20.35
N VAL A 270 2.84 6.89 -20.62
CA VAL A 270 1.68 6.62 -19.73
C VAL A 270 2.16 6.15 -18.36
N TYR A 271 3.28 5.45 -18.28
CA TYR A 271 3.93 5.09 -17.03
C TYR A 271 4.31 6.32 -16.20
N SER A 272 5.03 7.27 -16.78
CA SER A 272 5.41 8.52 -16.12
C SER A 272 4.19 9.36 -15.71
N HIS A 273 3.12 9.31 -16.49
CA HIS A 273 1.84 9.92 -16.15
C HIS A 273 1.24 9.27 -14.90
N SER A 274 1.14 7.93 -14.86
CA SER A 274 0.59 7.22 -13.70
C SER A 274 1.37 7.48 -12.40
N LEU A 275 2.70 7.60 -12.46
CA LEU A 275 3.50 8.02 -11.31
C LEU A 275 3.18 9.47 -10.87
N THR A 276 2.94 10.36 -11.83
CA THR A 276 2.57 11.76 -11.53
C THR A 276 1.19 11.83 -10.90
N VAL A 277 0.25 11.02 -11.38
CA VAL A 277 -1.09 10.90 -10.79
C VAL A 277 -1.01 10.38 -9.36
N LEU A 278 -0.14 9.40 -9.10
CA LEU A 278 0.09 8.91 -7.74
C LEU A 278 0.64 9.99 -6.81
N ASP A 279 1.67 10.76 -7.24
CA ASP A 279 2.22 11.85 -6.43
C ASP A 279 1.17 12.92 -6.12
N GLN A 280 0.35 13.27 -7.11
CA GLN A 280 -0.75 14.24 -6.91
C GLN A 280 -1.85 13.70 -6.00
N ALA A 281 -2.15 12.40 -6.07
CA ALA A 281 -3.11 11.76 -5.17
C ALA A 281 -2.63 11.78 -3.72
N ILE A 282 -1.34 11.52 -3.48
CA ILE A 282 -0.71 11.63 -2.15
C ILE A 282 -0.82 13.06 -1.62
N ALA A 283 -0.48 14.06 -2.43
CA ALA A 283 -0.60 15.46 -2.01
C ALA A 283 -2.05 15.86 -1.68
N LEU A 284 -3.04 15.30 -2.37
CA LEU A 284 -4.46 15.52 -2.07
C LEU A 284 -4.92 14.78 -0.80
N GLU A 285 -4.31 13.64 -0.46
CA GLU A 285 -4.56 12.96 0.82
C GLU A 285 -4.04 13.82 1.99
N GLU A 286 -2.81 14.31 1.88
CA GLU A 286 -2.16 15.12 2.93
C GLU A 286 -2.88 16.45 3.18
N ALA A 287 -3.50 17.01 2.14
CA ALA A 287 -4.27 18.25 2.22
C ALA A 287 -5.67 18.08 2.85
N ASP A 288 -6.14 16.84 3.07
CA ASP A 288 -7.48 16.53 3.58
C ASP A 288 -7.38 15.89 4.99
N PRO A 289 -7.50 16.70 6.05
CA PRO A 289 -7.34 16.21 7.43
C PRO A 289 -8.47 15.26 7.88
N ASP A 290 -9.60 15.25 7.18
CA ASP A 290 -10.78 14.44 7.53
C ASP A 290 -10.76 13.05 6.85
N ALA A 291 -9.83 12.83 5.91
CA ALA A 291 -9.72 11.57 5.18
C ALA A 291 -8.70 10.62 5.82
N PRO A 292 -8.88 9.29 5.65
CA PRO A 292 -7.82 8.35 5.98
C PRO A 292 -6.54 8.65 5.21
N SER A 293 -5.42 8.80 5.91
CA SER A 293 -4.10 8.95 5.30
C SER A 293 -3.10 8.06 6.05
N PRO A 294 -2.30 7.27 5.32
CA PRO A 294 -2.31 7.04 3.86
C PRO A 294 -3.45 6.11 3.40
N ASP A 295 -4.01 6.37 2.21
CA ASP A 295 -5.13 5.60 1.62
C ASP A 295 -4.64 4.63 0.51
N LEU A 296 -4.47 3.36 0.84
CA LEU A 296 -4.01 2.33 -0.10
C LEU A 296 -4.90 2.18 -1.33
N VAL A 297 -6.23 2.31 -1.17
CA VAL A 297 -7.19 2.15 -2.28
C VAL A 297 -7.02 3.27 -3.30
N LEU A 298 -6.89 4.52 -2.82
CA LEU A 298 -6.67 5.66 -3.70
C LEU A 298 -5.33 5.57 -4.41
N ARG A 299 -4.26 5.20 -3.70
CA ARG A 299 -2.90 5.08 -4.27
C ARG A 299 -2.78 3.95 -5.29
N LEU A 300 -3.40 2.80 -5.03
CA LEU A 300 -3.51 1.72 -6.02
C LEU A 300 -4.32 2.17 -7.25
N ALA A 301 -5.44 2.86 -7.05
CA ALA A 301 -6.24 3.37 -8.16
C ALA A 301 -5.46 4.41 -8.99
N ALA A 302 -4.75 5.33 -8.34
CA ALA A 302 -3.91 6.33 -9.01
C ALA A 302 -2.80 5.69 -9.86
N LEU A 303 -2.14 4.65 -9.34
CA LEU A 303 -1.10 3.93 -10.07
C LEU A 303 -1.65 3.10 -11.23
N LEU A 304 -2.86 2.54 -11.09
CA LEU A 304 -3.40 1.52 -11.99
C LEU A 304 -4.57 2.00 -12.88
N HIS A 305 -5.00 3.28 -12.78
CA HIS A 305 -6.19 3.74 -13.51
C HIS A 305 -6.11 3.51 -15.02
N ASP A 306 -4.92 3.61 -15.58
CA ASP A 306 -4.63 3.54 -17.00
C ASP A 306 -4.10 2.19 -17.50
N ILE A 307 -4.03 1.14 -16.67
CA ILE A 307 -3.45 -0.17 -17.07
C ILE A 307 -4.16 -0.87 -18.22
N GLY A 308 -5.36 -0.42 -18.58
CA GLY A 308 -6.08 -0.90 -19.77
C GLY A 308 -5.57 -0.35 -21.10
N LYS A 309 -4.79 0.75 -21.10
CA LYS A 309 -4.33 1.43 -22.33
C LYS A 309 -3.51 0.52 -23.27
N PRO A 310 -2.52 -0.26 -22.80
CA PRO A 310 -1.77 -1.13 -23.68
C PRO A 310 -2.65 -2.13 -24.45
N ALA A 311 -3.64 -2.71 -23.79
CA ALA A 311 -4.53 -3.72 -24.40
C ALA A 311 -5.59 -3.11 -25.33
N THR A 312 -5.85 -1.81 -25.23
CA THR A 312 -6.89 -1.12 -26.02
C THR A 312 -6.30 -0.17 -27.06
N ARG A 313 -4.97 -0.14 -27.20
CA ARG A 313 -4.27 0.73 -28.14
C ARG A 313 -4.69 0.43 -29.57
N ARG A 314 -5.13 1.48 -30.30
CA ARG A 314 -5.44 1.42 -31.72
C ARG A 314 -4.75 2.56 -32.45
N HIS A 315 -4.21 2.24 -33.63
CA HIS A 315 -3.66 3.23 -34.53
C HIS A 315 -4.78 3.73 -35.45
N GLU A 316 -5.11 4.99 -35.32
CA GLU A 316 -6.11 5.68 -36.09
C GLU A 316 -5.51 6.36 -37.32
N PRO A 317 -6.32 6.73 -38.35
CA PRO A 317 -5.84 7.47 -39.50
C PRO A 317 -5.10 8.76 -39.10
N ARG A 318 -4.10 9.16 -39.88
CA ARG A 318 -3.22 10.32 -39.67
C ARG A 318 -2.30 10.21 -38.45
N GLY A 319 -1.92 8.99 -38.05
CA GLY A 319 -0.94 8.76 -36.98
C GLY A 319 -1.46 9.00 -35.56
N ARG A 320 -2.78 9.17 -35.39
CA ARG A 320 -3.39 9.28 -34.05
C ARG A 320 -3.43 7.90 -33.39
N VAL A 321 -3.36 7.90 -32.04
CA VAL A 321 -3.56 6.71 -31.21
C VAL A 321 -4.79 6.93 -30.36
N SER A 322 -5.63 5.90 -30.22
CA SER A 322 -6.78 5.90 -29.34
C SER A 322 -6.75 4.71 -28.37
N PHE A 323 -7.44 4.83 -27.24
CA PHE A 323 -7.51 3.82 -26.17
C PHE A 323 -8.95 3.64 -25.69
N HIS A 324 -9.88 3.45 -26.65
CA HIS A 324 -11.32 3.35 -26.31
C HIS A 324 -11.58 2.20 -25.34
N HIS A 325 -12.39 2.47 -24.32
CA HIS A 325 -12.81 1.53 -23.28
C HIS A 325 -11.67 0.97 -22.43
N HIS A 326 -10.54 1.72 -22.30
CA HIS A 326 -9.45 1.29 -21.41
C HIS A 326 -9.87 1.24 -19.95
N GLU A 327 -10.84 2.02 -19.52
CA GLU A 327 -11.44 1.99 -18.18
C GLU A 327 -12.13 0.65 -17.88
N VAL A 328 -12.82 0.08 -18.90
CA VAL A 328 -13.48 -1.24 -18.77
C VAL A 328 -12.46 -2.37 -18.71
N VAL A 329 -11.48 -2.33 -19.61
CA VAL A 329 -10.41 -3.33 -19.68
C VAL A 329 -9.51 -3.20 -18.45
N GLY A 330 -9.16 -1.99 -18.05
CA GLY A 330 -8.37 -1.68 -16.85
C GLY A 330 -9.01 -2.25 -15.59
N ALA A 331 -10.30 -2.03 -15.38
CA ALA A 331 -11.02 -2.58 -14.23
C ALA A 331 -10.98 -4.12 -14.18
N LYS A 332 -11.02 -4.80 -15.34
CA LYS A 332 -10.87 -6.28 -15.40
C LYS A 332 -9.44 -6.71 -15.05
N LEU A 333 -8.44 -5.98 -15.55
CA LEU A 333 -7.03 -6.25 -15.25
C LEU A 333 -6.72 -6.04 -13.77
N VAL A 334 -7.23 -4.94 -13.17
CA VAL A 334 -7.12 -4.67 -11.72
C VAL A 334 -7.67 -5.86 -10.92
N ARG A 335 -8.90 -6.31 -11.20
CA ARG A 335 -9.48 -7.46 -10.48
C ARG A 335 -8.60 -8.69 -10.60
N LYS A 336 -8.17 -9.02 -11.82
CA LYS A 336 -7.31 -10.18 -12.08
C LYS A 336 -6.01 -10.10 -11.29
N ARG A 337 -5.31 -8.96 -11.38
CA ARG A 337 -3.99 -8.77 -10.77
C ARG A 337 -4.06 -8.71 -9.23
N LEU A 338 -4.91 -7.88 -8.68
CA LEU A 338 -5.01 -7.72 -7.23
C LEU A 338 -5.55 -8.99 -6.53
N THR A 339 -6.45 -9.74 -7.19
CA THR A 339 -6.87 -11.06 -6.70
C THR A 339 -5.71 -12.06 -6.72
N ALA A 340 -4.90 -12.09 -7.78
CA ALA A 340 -3.71 -12.95 -7.85
C ALA A 340 -2.67 -12.59 -6.77
N LEU A 341 -2.55 -11.31 -6.42
CA LEU A 341 -1.71 -10.81 -5.32
C LEU A 341 -2.37 -10.96 -3.94
N ARG A 342 -3.54 -11.57 -3.83
CA ARG A 342 -4.24 -11.82 -2.56
C ARG A 342 -4.65 -10.56 -1.78
N TYR A 343 -4.94 -9.47 -2.47
CA TYR A 343 -5.57 -8.32 -1.83
C TYR A 343 -6.99 -8.68 -1.33
N PRO A 344 -7.46 -8.07 -0.21
CA PRO A 344 -8.83 -8.22 0.26
C PRO A 344 -9.86 -7.85 -0.82
N LYS A 345 -10.99 -8.56 -0.84
CA LYS A 345 -12.01 -8.41 -1.90
C LYS A 345 -12.58 -7.00 -1.99
N ASP A 346 -12.78 -6.35 -0.87
CA ASP A 346 -13.23 -4.95 -0.78
C ASP A 346 -12.23 -3.97 -1.42
N VAL A 347 -10.93 -4.15 -1.19
CA VAL A 347 -9.87 -3.38 -1.84
C VAL A 347 -9.88 -3.61 -3.36
N VAL A 348 -9.95 -4.89 -3.79
CA VAL A 348 -9.99 -5.25 -5.22
C VAL A 348 -11.15 -4.57 -5.93
N GLU A 349 -12.36 -4.66 -5.37
CA GLU A 349 -13.56 -4.08 -5.99
C GLU A 349 -13.54 -2.55 -5.94
N ALA A 350 -13.06 -1.95 -4.84
CA ALA A 350 -12.92 -0.50 -4.74
C ALA A 350 -11.95 0.07 -5.79
N VAL A 351 -10.76 -0.50 -5.93
CA VAL A 351 -9.77 -0.06 -6.94
C VAL A 351 -10.30 -0.28 -8.35
N ALA A 352 -10.91 -1.44 -8.63
CA ALA A 352 -11.50 -1.71 -9.95
C ALA A 352 -12.65 -0.76 -10.27
N ARG A 353 -13.47 -0.38 -9.28
CA ARG A 353 -14.56 0.58 -9.48
C ARG A 353 -14.03 1.98 -9.75
N LEU A 354 -13.03 2.44 -9.01
CA LEU A 354 -12.36 3.72 -9.27
C LEU A 354 -11.72 3.76 -10.66
N THR A 355 -11.01 2.70 -11.06
CA THR A 355 -10.45 2.55 -12.42
C THR A 355 -11.54 2.60 -13.49
N PHE A 356 -12.69 1.99 -13.27
CA PHE A 356 -13.82 2.06 -14.21
C PHE A 356 -14.42 3.46 -14.31
N LEU A 357 -14.48 4.21 -13.22
CA LEU A 357 -15.17 5.48 -13.13
C LEU A 357 -14.31 6.70 -13.47
N HIS A 358 -12.98 6.58 -13.54
CA HIS A 358 -12.07 7.74 -13.64
C HIS A 358 -12.35 8.63 -14.86
N LEU A 359 -12.85 8.08 -15.97
CA LEU A 359 -13.22 8.86 -17.16
C LEU A 359 -14.59 9.53 -17.11
N ARG A 360 -15.44 9.16 -16.14
CA ARG A 360 -16.83 9.66 -16.08
C ARG A 360 -16.89 11.19 -16.00
N PHE A 361 -15.90 11.82 -15.38
CA PHE A 361 -15.81 13.27 -15.26
C PHE A 361 -15.53 13.99 -16.58
N HIS A 362 -14.89 13.35 -17.56
CA HIS A 362 -14.49 14.02 -18.82
C HIS A 362 -15.67 14.57 -19.64
N GLY A 363 -16.89 14.15 -19.35
CA GLY A 363 -18.12 14.73 -19.91
C GLY A 363 -18.57 16.03 -19.25
N TYR A 364 -18.13 16.30 -18.02
CA TYR A 364 -18.46 17.51 -17.28
C TYR A 364 -17.61 18.68 -17.81
N GLY A 365 -18.23 19.77 -18.24
CA GLY A 365 -17.49 20.93 -18.76
C GLY A 365 -17.41 21.03 -20.28
N ARG A 366 -17.93 20.06 -21.03
CA ARG A 366 -18.16 20.14 -22.47
C ARG A 366 -19.65 20.34 -22.84
N GLY A 367 -20.53 20.41 -21.86
CA GLY A 367 -21.97 20.63 -21.91
C GLY A 367 -22.51 20.67 -20.49
N GLU A 368 -23.70 21.19 -20.29
CA GLU A 368 -24.34 21.18 -18.98
C GLU A 368 -24.65 19.72 -18.57
N TRP A 369 -24.02 19.22 -17.52
CA TRP A 369 -24.49 18.02 -16.88
C TRP A 369 -25.89 18.33 -16.30
N THR A 370 -26.84 17.51 -16.67
CA THR A 370 -28.16 17.54 -16.05
C THR A 370 -28.06 17.01 -14.62
N ASP A 371 -29.02 17.33 -13.77
CA ASP A 371 -29.10 16.77 -12.43
C ASP A 371 -29.16 15.25 -12.45
N SER A 372 -29.78 14.67 -13.48
CA SER A 372 -29.75 13.24 -13.76
C SER A 372 -28.32 12.68 -13.89
N ALA A 373 -27.46 13.37 -14.64
CA ALA A 373 -26.07 12.95 -14.81
C ALA A 373 -25.29 13.01 -13.48
N VAL A 374 -25.53 14.05 -12.67
CA VAL A 374 -24.92 14.20 -11.33
C VAL A 374 -25.42 13.10 -10.39
N ARG A 375 -26.73 12.82 -10.35
CA ARG A 375 -27.29 11.72 -9.54
C ARG A 375 -26.67 10.38 -9.92
N ARG A 376 -26.54 10.08 -11.22
CA ARG A 376 -25.91 8.85 -11.72
C ARG A 376 -24.43 8.77 -11.31
N TYR A 377 -23.69 9.87 -11.43
CA TYR A 377 -22.28 9.93 -11.02
C TYR A 377 -22.10 9.60 -9.53
N VAL A 378 -22.88 10.24 -8.65
CA VAL A 378 -22.86 10.00 -7.20
C VAL A 378 -23.29 8.57 -6.87
N THR A 379 -24.40 8.08 -7.47
CA THR A 379 -24.90 6.73 -7.25
C THR A 379 -23.89 5.66 -7.72
N ASP A 380 -23.25 5.89 -8.86
CA ASP A 380 -22.24 4.98 -9.40
C ASP A 380 -20.98 4.94 -8.53
N ALA A 381 -20.57 6.06 -7.95
CA ALA A 381 -19.42 6.14 -7.07
C ALA A 381 -19.72 5.56 -5.65
N GLY A 382 -20.93 5.82 -5.13
CA GLY A 382 -21.29 5.42 -3.77
C GLY A 382 -20.30 5.93 -2.73
N ASP A 383 -19.89 5.08 -1.79
CA ASP A 383 -18.95 5.40 -0.73
C ASP A 383 -17.52 5.73 -1.25
N LEU A 384 -17.25 5.46 -2.53
CA LEU A 384 -15.97 5.79 -3.16
C LEU A 384 -15.92 7.21 -3.71
N LEU A 385 -17.01 8.00 -3.61
CA LEU A 385 -17.09 9.34 -4.19
C LEU A 385 -15.93 10.27 -3.76
N PRO A 386 -15.53 10.35 -2.48
CA PRO A 386 -14.41 11.19 -2.08
C PRO A 386 -13.08 10.75 -2.73
N ARG A 387 -12.84 9.41 -2.83
CA ARG A 387 -11.67 8.87 -3.51
C ARG A 387 -11.71 9.12 -5.01
N LEU A 388 -12.88 9.03 -5.64
CA LEU A 388 -13.05 9.31 -7.05
C LEU A 388 -12.74 10.77 -7.37
N HIS A 389 -13.18 11.71 -6.54
CA HIS A 389 -12.85 13.13 -6.70
C HIS A 389 -11.34 13.37 -6.62
N LYS A 390 -10.65 12.78 -5.64
CA LYS A 390 -9.18 12.87 -5.53
C LYS A 390 -8.48 12.24 -6.74
N LEU A 391 -8.92 11.06 -7.18
CA LEU A 391 -8.36 10.39 -8.37
C LEU A 391 -8.50 11.24 -9.62
N VAL A 392 -9.70 11.77 -9.89
CA VAL A 392 -9.96 12.58 -11.10
C VAL A 392 -9.22 13.92 -11.06
N ARG A 393 -9.09 14.54 -9.87
CA ARG A 393 -8.27 15.75 -9.69
C ARG A 393 -6.79 15.46 -9.92
N SER A 394 -6.29 14.33 -9.41
CA SER A 394 -4.87 13.92 -9.57
C SER A 394 -4.52 13.52 -11.00
N ASP A 395 -5.49 13.08 -11.80
CA ASP A 395 -5.28 12.75 -13.21
C ASP A 395 -5.05 14.00 -14.10
N CYS A 396 -5.33 15.18 -13.57
CA CYS A 396 -5.04 16.45 -14.25
C CYS A 396 -3.54 16.79 -14.19
N THR A 397 -2.73 16.24 -15.11
CA THR A 397 -1.27 16.45 -15.17
C THR A 397 -0.81 17.53 -16.14
N THR A 398 -1.69 18.43 -16.58
CA THR A 398 -1.36 19.50 -17.53
C THR A 398 -0.39 20.52 -16.95
N ARG A 399 0.69 20.86 -17.69
CA ARG A 399 1.65 21.92 -17.33
C ARG A 399 1.10 23.33 -17.63
N ASN A 400 0.00 23.45 -18.36
CA ASN A 400 -0.62 24.73 -18.67
C ASN A 400 -1.43 25.22 -17.46
N ARG A 401 -0.92 26.22 -16.75
CA ARG A 401 -1.55 26.78 -15.54
C ARG A 401 -2.98 27.25 -15.76
N ARG A 402 -3.31 27.86 -16.92
CA ARG A 402 -4.66 28.31 -17.23
C ARG A 402 -5.62 27.13 -17.39
N ARG A 403 -5.15 26.07 -18.08
CA ARG A 403 -5.95 24.85 -18.25
C ARG A 403 -6.12 24.10 -16.93
N ALA A 404 -5.08 24.02 -16.09
CA ALA A 404 -5.16 23.43 -14.76
C ALA A 404 -6.17 24.17 -13.88
N ALA A 405 -6.12 25.51 -13.85
CA ALA A 405 -7.05 26.33 -13.08
C ALA A 405 -8.50 26.20 -13.58
N ALA A 406 -8.71 26.15 -14.90
CA ALA A 406 -10.04 25.93 -15.47
C ALA A 406 -10.61 24.55 -15.10
N LEU A 407 -9.79 23.51 -15.14
CA LEU A 407 -10.19 22.16 -14.70
C LEU A 407 -10.48 22.12 -13.20
N SER A 408 -9.66 22.75 -12.36
CA SER A 408 -9.92 22.85 -10.91
C SER A 408 -11.26 23.51 -10.62
N ALA A 409 -11.54 24.65 -11.27
CA ALA A 409 -12.84 25.34 -11.14
C ALA A 409 -14.02 24.46 -11.59
N THR A 410 -13.79 23.61 -12.59
CA THR A 410 -14.83 22.66 -13.07
C THR A 410 -15.09 21.56 -12.04
N TYR A 411 -14.05 21.04 -11.38
CA TYR A 411 -14.21 20.09 -10.27
C TYR A 411 -14.94 20.72 -9.08
N ASP A 412 -14.54 21.94 -8.68
CA ASP A 412 -15.17 22.67 -7.59
C ASP A 412 -16.66 22.92 -7.86
N SER A 413 -17.00 23.28 -9.10
CA SER A 413 -18.39 23.44 -9.54
C SER A 413 -19.21 22.14 -9.45
N LEU A 414 -18.62 20.99 -9.83
CA LEU A 414 -19.31 19.70 -9.70
C LEU A 414 -19.53 19.34 -8.23
N GLU A 415 -18.52 19.49 -7.38
CA GLU A 415 -18.65 19.18 -5.95
C GLU A 415 -19.67 20.08 -5.26
N GLN A 416 -19.70 21.37 -5.59
CA GLN A 416 -20.73 22.30 -5.11
C GLN A 416 -22.13 21.85 -5.55
N ARG A 417 -22.31 21.49 -6.82
CA ARG A 417 -23.58 21.00 -7.33
C ARG A 417 -24.04 19.70 -6.67
N ILE A 418 -23.11 18.77 -6.43
CA ILE A 418 -23.39 17.55 -5.67
C ILE A 418 -23.86 17.90 -4.25
N ALA A 419 -23.20 18.85 -3.59
CA ALA A 419 -23.60 19.28 -2.24
C ALA A 419 -24.98 19.96 -2.22
N GLU A 420 -25.33 20.75 -3.25
CA GLU A 420 -26.64 21.37 -3.40
C GLU A 420 -27.74 20.33 -3.61
N LEU A 421 -27.53 19.37 -4.53
CA LEU A 421 -28.48 18.29 -4.77
C LEU A 421 -28.59 17.34 -3.55
N SER A 422 -27.51 17.06 -2.85
CA SER A 422 -27.53 16.22 -1.65
C SER A 422 -28.34 16.83 -0.51
N ARG A 423 -28.35 18.17 -0.41
CA ARG A 423 -29.20 18.88 0.55
C ARG A 423 -30.69 18.81 0.19
N ALA A 424 -30.98 18.76 -1.11
CA ALA A 424 -32.36 18.73 -1.62
C ALA A 424 -32.94 17.29 -1.62
N GLU A 425 -32.13 16.27 -1.85
CA GLU A 425 -32.62 14.96 -2.29
C GLU A 425 -32.02 13.73 -1.57
N ASP A 426 -31.16 13.86 -0.58
CA ASP A 426 -30.41 12.73 0.02
C ASP A 426 -29.78 11.80 -1.03
N LEU A 427 -28.87 12.34 -1.85
CA LEU A 427 -28.21 11.61 -2.95
C LEU A 427 -27.50 10.33 -2.54
N ALA A 428 -27.07 10.23 -1.28
CA ALA A 428 -26.37 9.05 -0.77
C ALA A 428 -27.28 7.81 -0.68
N ARG A 429 -28.60 8.02 -0.66
CA ARG A 429 -29.58 6.95 -0.47
C ARG A 429 -30.69 6.95 -1.52
N ILE A 430 -30.35 7.23 -2.78
CA ILE A 430 -31.36 7.22 -3.85
C ILE A 430 -32.03 5.83 -3.94
N ARG A 431 -33.30 5.82 -3.54
CA ARG A 431 -34.21 4.68 -3.67
C ARG A 431 -35.40 5.09 -4.54
N PRO A 432 -36.10 4.13 -5.16
CA PRO A 432 -37.38 4.40 -5.78
C PRO A 432 -38.35 5.00 -4.77
N ASP A 433 -39.25 5.84 -5.26
CA ASP A 433 -40.28 6.52 -4.46
C ASP A 433 -41.35 5.52 -3.96
N LEU A 434 -41.43 4.32 -4.57
CA LEU A 434 -42.26 3.19 -4.15
C LEU A 434 -41.35 2.01 -3.73
N ASP A 435 -41.65 1.40 -2.61
CA ASP A 435 -40.95 0.20 -2.16
C ASP A 435 -41.50 -1.09 -2.81
N GLY A 436 -40.86 -2.24 -2.52
CA GLY A 436 -41.27 -3.51 -3.10
C GLY A 436 -42.69 -3.94 -2.74
N ASN A 437 -43.19 -3.58 -1.55
CA ASN A 437 -44.53 -3.91 -1.11
C ASN A 437 -45.57 -3.06 -1.87
N ALA A 438 -45.36 -1.76 -1.98
CA ALA A 438 -46.18 -0.90 -2.76
C ALA A 438 -46.23 -1.31 -4.25
N ILE A 439 -45.10 -1.72 -4.83
CA ILE A 439 -45.04 -2.27 -6.20
C ILE A 439 -45.92 -3.51 -6.35
N MET A 440 -45.84 -4.45 -5.44
CA MET A 440 -46.65 -5.68 -5.45
C MET A 440 -48.13 -5.37 -5.33
N GLU A 441 -48.51 -4.48 -4.44
CA GLU A 441 -49.89 -4.04 -4.25
C GLU A 441 -50.46 -3.33 -5.49
N ILE A 442 -49.72 -2.34 -6.04
CA ILE A 442 -50.14 -1.55 -7.20
C ILE A 442 -50.32 -2.44 -8.44
N LEU A 443 -49.43 -3.38 -8.67
CA LEU A 443 -49.46 -4.26 -9.85
C LEU A 443 -50.24 -5.55 -9.68
N GLY A 444 -50.64 -5.90 -8.45
CA GLY A 444 -51.33 -7.16 -8.15
C GLY A 444 -50.50 -8.39 -8.38
N ILE A 445 -49.15 -8.31 -8.14
CA ILE A 445 -48.20 -9.40 -8.38
C ILE A 445 -47.57 -9.90 -7.07
N GLY A 446 -47.11 -11.13 -7.08
CA GLY A 446 -46.37 -11.71 -5.95
C GLY A 446 -44.86 -11.33 -5.97
N PRO A 447 -44.13 -11.69 -4.88
CA PRO A 447 -42.69 -11.45 -4.85
C PRO A 447 -42.00 -12.27 -5.92
N GLY A 448 -41.09 -11.60 -6.69
CA GLY A 448 -40.39 -12.25 -7.80
C GLY A 448 -39.54 -11.32 -8.64
N ARG A 449 -39.10 -11.85 -9.79
CA ARG A 449 -38.25 -11.13 -10.74
C ARG A 449 -38.91 -9.84 -11.25
N GLU A 450 -40.23 -9.87 -11.43
CA GLU A 450 -40.99 -8.73 -11.96
C GLU A 450 -40.97 -7.54 -11.01
N VAL A 451 -41.06 -7.77 -9.70
CA VAL A 451 -40.88 -6.72 -8.68
C VAL A 451 -39.51 -6.09 -8.77
N GLY A 452 -38.47 -6.91 -8.97
CA GLY A 452 -37.09 -6.42 -9.14
C GLY A 452 -36.91 -5.60 -10.43
N GLU A 453 -37.62 -5.90 -11.50
CA GLU A 453 -37.60 -5.15 -12.75
C GLU A 453 -38.36 -3.81 -12.61
N ALA A 454 -39.53 -3.83 -11.96
CA ALA A 454 -40.31 -2.62 -11.64
C ALA A 454 -39.51 -1.68 -10.70
N TRP A 455 -38.85 -2.24 -9.69
CA TRP A 455 -38.01 -1.49 -8.77
C TRP A 455 -36.83 -0.79 -9.52
N ARG A 456 -36.19 -1.48 -10.47
CA ARG A 456 -35.13 -0.91 -11.30
C ARG A 456 -35.67 0.20 -12.19
N PHE A 457 -36.82 0.00 -12.83
CA PHE A 457 -37.49 1.04 -13.63
C PHE A 457 -37.74 2.31 -12.80
N LEU A 458 -38.34 2.17 -11.62
CA LEU A 458 -38.59 3.31 -10.74
C LEU A 458 -37.30 3.99 -10.24
N LYS A 459 -36.25 3.21 -9.99
CA LYS A 459 -34.94 3.75 -9.62
C LYS A 459 -34.34 4.56 -10.77
N ASP A 460 -34.42 4.06 -12.00
CA ASP A 460 -33.91 4.78 -13.18
C ASP A 460 -34.71 6.06 -13.41
N LEU A 461 -36.05 6.02 -13.21
CA LEU A 461 -36.92 7.17 -13.28
C LEU A 461 -36.57 8.24 -12.22
N ARG A 462 -36.31 7.80 -10.97
CA ARG A 462 -35.84 8.66 -9.88
C ARG A 462 -34.50 9.32 -10.19
N LEU A 463 -33.56 8.58 -10.77
CA LEU A 463 -32.28 9.12 -11.20
C LEU A 463 -32.46 10.18 -12.32
N GLU A 464 -33.42 9.98 -13.18
CA GLU A 464 -33.65 10.85 -14.33
C GLU A 464 -34.42 12.13 -13.96
N ARG A 465 -35.48 12.02 -13.18
CA ARG A 465 -36.40 13.14 -12.89
C ARG A 465 -36.25 13.77 -11.51
N GLY A 466 -35.54 13.06 -10.56
CA GLY A 466 -35.53 13.44 -9.16
C GLY A 466 -36.68 12.82 -8.37
N PRO A 467 -36.97 13.33 -7.15
CA PRO A 467 -38.10 12.90 -6.34
C PRO A 467 -39.42 13.05 -7.09
N LEU A 468 -40.22 11.99 -7.09
CA LEU A 468 -41.57 12.00 -7.65
C LEU A 468 -42.59 11.97 -6.51
N ASP A 469 -43.73 12.61 -6.76
CA ASP A 469 -44.90 12.41 -5.93
C ASP A 469 -45.35 10.92 -6.00
N PRO A 470 -45.81 10.31 -4.91
CA PRO A 470 -46.26 8.92 -4.91
C PRO A 470 -47.33 8.61 -6.00
N ASP A 471 -48.25 9.50 -6.26
CA ASP A 471 -49.31 9.32 -7.27
C ASP A 471 -48.71 9.35 -8.69
N GLU A 472 -47.70 10.18 -8.93
CA GLU A 472 -46.98 10.24 -10.22
C GLU A 472 -46.12 8.96 -10.39
N ALA A 473 -45.45 8.52 -9.34
CA ALA A 473 -44.65 7.28 -9.37
C ALA A 473 -45.53 6.07 -9.68
N GLU A 474 -46.73 5.98 -9.09
CA GLU A 474 -47.71 4.94 -9.38
C GLU A 474 -48.18 5.00 -10.83
N ALA A 475 -48.54 6.18 -11.33
CA ALA A 475 -48.97 6.35 -12.70
C ALA A 475 -47.90 5.88 -13.71
N GLN A 476 -46.63 6.24 -13.48
CA GLN A 476 -45.50 5.81 -14.30
C GLN A 476 -45.27 4.30 -14.22
N LEU A 477 -45.40 3.71 -13.03
CA LEU A 477 -45.30 2.27 -12.83
C LEU A 477 -46.36 1.49 -13.59
N ARG A 478 -47.63 1.94 -13.51
CA ARG A 478 -48.74 1.30 -14.24
C ARG A 478 -48.57 1.44 -15.75
N ALA A 479 -48.18 2.61 -16.26
CA ALA A 479 -47.91 2.83 -17.68
C ALA A 479 -46.78 1.93 -18.20
N TRP A 480 -45.69 1.84 -17.45
CA TRP A 480 -44.55 0.96 -17.78
C TRP A 480 -44.97 -0.52 -17.80
N TRP A 481 -45.78 -0.94 -16.82
CA TRP A 481 -46.27 -2.31 -16.75
C TRP A 481 -47.18 -2.68 -17.89
N ALA A 482 -48.13 -1.79 -18.25
CA ALA A 482 -49.05 -1.98 -19.37
C ALA A 482 -48.32 -2.08 -20.73
N ALA A 483 -47.20 -1.38 -20.90
CA ALA A 483 -46.41 -1.43 -22.13
C ALA A 483 -45.63 -2.75 -22.32
N ARG A 484 -45.63 -3.64 -21.38
CA ARG A 484 -44.94 -4.96 -21.42
C ARG A 484 -45.88 -6.13 -21.78
N SER A 485 -47.19 -5.87 -21.68
CA SER A 485 -48.27 -6.78 -22.07
C SER A 485 -48.50 -6.64 -23.57
#